data_55db72c51c6292a62a2f8a8c32e1967d
#
_entry.id   55db72c51c6292a62a2f8a8c32e1967d
#
_cell.length_a   1.000
_cell.length_b   1.000
_cell.length_c   1.000
_cell.angle_alpha   90.00
_cell.angle_beta   90.00
_cell.angle_gamma   90.00
#
_symmetry.space_group_name_H-M   'P 1'
#
loop_
_entity.id
_entity.type
_entity.pdbx_description
1 polymer ?
#
loop_
_entity_poly.entity_id
_entity_poly.type
_entity_poly.pdbx_seq_one_letter_code
_entity_poly.pdbx_strand_id
1 'polypeptide(L)'
;MQIRRAATDITELYAPQFEQFGLELSGKGAVLTGEVANDRAHGRAWIMPLSPACIVMEHFITPTHDMYLAEYTPEPYACVSEVSAPTLTCMPEAGITPANLKPLHGPWPNNAVCSFIQDNCGEELSPLFAGELYHSRSVLFLPGYFDELEHRYPTEFAGIFEAFAEPWHEEATSVICHTLRRINEDRALTVGGHVYMQGIVETMVAELACSRAAHKQARQAADTRVSITIAEEATAMIERALDKGRRVGINEVAERLYTSRSKLCATFKAQTGESLGTYIRRRRMERAQDLLADSALTIAQVAERLDYPQQAAFAQAFKQYTGTTPTAWRSQHQ
;
A
#
# COMPACT_ATOMS: atom_id res chain seq x y z
N MET A 1 -27.86 13.60 -14.12
CA MET A 1 -28.48 12.29 -13.88
C MET A 1 -27.74 11.30 -14.78
N GLN A 2 -26.59 10.78 -14.29
CA GLN A 2 -25.81 9.77 -15.02
C GLN A 2 -26.59 8.45 -14.89
N ILE A 3 -26.97 7.92 -16.03
CA ILE A 3 -27.54 6.58 -16.12
C ILE A 3 -26.40 5.62 -15.70
N ARG A 4 -26.50 5.03 -14.50
CA ARG A 4 -25.70 3.85 -14.17
C ARG A 4 -26.02 2.80 -15.22
N ARG A 5 -25.09 2.53 -16.13
CA ARG A 5 -25.15 1.32 -16.95
C ARG A 5 -25.22 0.15 -15.97
N ALA A 6 -26.10 -0.80 -16.27
CA ALA A 6 -26.13 -2.08 -15.54
C ALA A 6 -24.72 -2.66 -15.55
N ALA A 7 -24.28 -3.24 -14.42
CA ALA A 7 -23.01 -3.91 -14.33
C ALA A 7 -22.88 -4.90 -15.48
N THR A 8 -21.82 -4.79 -16.24
CA THR A 8 -21.48 -5.71 -17.33
C THR A 8 -21.32 -7.09 -16.71
N ASP A 9 -21.91 -8.13 -17.31
CA ASP A 9 -21.65 -9.50 -16.86
C ASP A 9 -20.15 -9.78 -17.07
N ILE A 10 -19.45 -10.19 -16.03
CA ILE A 10 -18.00 -10.41 -16.06
C ILE A 10 -17.59 -11.42 -17.14
N THR A 11 -18.48 -12.31 -17.58
CA THR A 11 -18.23 -13.23 -18.70
C THR A 11 -18.06 -12.50 -20.03
N GLU A 12 -18.68 -11.34 -20.20
CA GLU A 12 -18.56 -10.51 -21.39
C GLU A 12 -17.18 -9.87 -21.53
N LEU A 13 -16.39 -9.77 -20.44
CA LEU A 13 -15.03 -9.28 -20.50
C LEU A 13 -14.09 -10.21 -21.29
N TYR A 14 -14.32 -11.52 -21.22
CA TYR A 14 -13.38 -12.49 -21.75
C TYR A 14 -13.85 -13.18 -23.04
N ALA A 15 -15.14 -13.24 -23.31
CA ALA A 15 -15.65 -13.84 -24.54
C ALA A 15 -15.02 -13.23 -25.80
N PRO A 16 -14.90 -11.90 -25.94
CA PRO A 16 -14.27 -11.29 -27.13
C PRO A 16 -12.79 -11.64 -27.31
N GLN A 17 -12.05 -11.93 -26.23
CA GLN A 17 -10.65 -12.35 -26.34
C GLN A 17 -10.55 -13.74 -26.96
N PHE A 18 -11.38 -14.67 -26.56
CA PHE A 18 -11.39 -16.02 -27.11
C PHE A 18 -11.87 -16.08 -28.56
N GLU A 19 -12.80 -15.23 -28.95
CA GLU A 19 -13.27 -15.10 -30.31
C GLU A 19 -12.15 -14.73 -31.29
N GLN A 20 -11.14 -13.98 -30.88
CA GLN A 20 -9.97 -13.63 -31.72
C GLN A 20 -9.16 -14.88 -32.12
N PHE A 21 -9.14 -15.91 -31.26
CA PHE A 21 -8.57 -17.21 -31.60
C PHE A 21 -9.52 -18.11 -32.40
N GLY A 22 -10.79 -17.71 -32.55
CA GLY A 22 -11.85 -18.55 -33.07
C GLY A 22 -12.30 -19.62 -32.06
N LEU A 23 -12.13 -19.38 -30.77
CA LEU A 23 -12.57 -20.24 -29.68
C LEU A 23 -13.92 -19.74 -29.22
N GLU A 24 -14.93 -20.60 -29.33
CA GLU A 24 -16.29 -20.34 -28.81
C GLU A 24 -16.51 -21.10 -27.52
N LEU A 25 -16.93 -20.39 -26.48
CA LEU A 25 -17.28 -20.98 -25.21
C LEU A 25 -18.73 -21.46 -25.24
N SER A 26 -18.96 -22.70 -24.83
CA SER A 26 -20.30 -23.28 -24.73
C SER A 26 -20.40 -24.16 -23.47
N GLY A 27 -21.58 -24.30 -22.92
CA GLY A 27 -21.74 -25.17 -21.75
C GLY A 27 -23.21 -25.37 -21.36
N LYS A 28 -23.41 -26.39 -20.53
CA LYS A 28 -24.68 -26.65 -19.84
C LYS A 28 -24.43 -26.48 -18.34
N GLY A 29 -24.88 -25.38 -17.76
CA GLY A 29 -24.74 -25.12 -16.34
C GLY A 29 -23.76 -24.01 -16.02
N ALA A 30 -23.03 -24.12 -14.90
CA ALA A 30 -22.18 -23.04 -14.37
C ALA A 30 -20.80 -22.95 -15.06
N VAL A 31 -20.38 -23.94 -15.86
CA VAL A 31 -19.06 -23.95 -16.50
C VAL A 31 -19.24 -23.83 -18.02
N LEU A 32 -18.53 -22.87 -18.57
CA LEU A 32 -18.39 -22.69 -20.03
C LEU A 32 -17.03 -23.23 -20.44
N THR A 33 -16.99 -24.08 -21.48
CA THR A 33 -15.76 -24.68 -22.00
C THR A 33 -15.68 -24.47 -23.51
N GLY A 34 -14.47 -24.41 -24.05
CA GLY A 34 -14.23 -24.31 -25.48
C GLY A 34 -12.88 -24.91 -25.85
N GLU A 35 -12.83 -25.46 -27.06
CA GLU A 35 -11.59 -25.94 -27.70
C GLU A 35 -11.42 -25.28 -29.07
N VAL A 36 -10.18 -25.07 -29.44
CA VAL A 36 -9.81 -24.52 -30.73
C VAL A 36 -8.69 -25.32 -31.36
N ALA A 37 -8.84 -25.63 -32.64
CA ALA A 37 -7.83 -26.26 -33.50
C ALA A 37 -8.06 -25.78 -34.91
N ASN A 38 -7.57 -24.58 -35.23
CA ASN A 38 -7.75 -23.94 -36.54
C ASN A 38 -6.44 -23.31 -37.03
N ASP A 39 -6.53 -22.49 -38.07
CA ASP A 39 -5.39 -21.76 -38.63
C ASP A 39 -4.88 -20.59 -37.77
N ARG A 40 -5.59 -20.18 -36.70
CA ARG A 40 -5.19 -19.12 -35.78
C ARG A 40 -4.55 -19.65 -34.52
N ALA A 41 -5.10 -20.71 -33.95
CA ALA A 41 -4.66 -21.23 -32.65
C ALA A 41 -5.03 -22.71 -32.43
N HIS A 42 -4.33 -23.30 -31.48
CA HIS A 42 -4.67 -24.59 -30.84
C HIS A 42 -4.78 -24.40 -29.35
N GLY A 43 -5.77 -25.05 -28.74
CA GLY A 43 -5.89 -24.99 -27.30
C GLY A 43 -7.30 -25.13 -26.76
N ARG A 44 -7.46 -24.79 -25.49
CA ARG A 44 -8.74 -24.85 -24.78
C ARG A 44 -8.84 -23.78 -23.72
N ALA A 45 -10.06 -23.46 -23.36
CA ALA A 45 -10.36 -22.59 -22.24
C ALA A 45 -11.62 -23.04 -21.51
N TRP A 46 -11.72 -22.69 -20.25
CA TRP A 46 -12.96 -22.81 -19.48
C TRP A 46 -13.12 -21.63 -18.54
N ILE A 47 -14.37 -21.26 -18.28
CA ILE A 47 -14.76 -20.20 -17.38
C ILE A 47 -15.87 -20.70 -16.46
N MET A 48 -15.81 -20.37 -15.18
CA MET A 48 -16.88 -20.57 -14.22
C MET A 48 -17.24 -19.24 -13.56
N PRO A 49 -18.35 -18.60 -13.92
CA PRO A 49 -18.89 -17.48 -13.18
C PRO A 49 -19.33 -17.94 -11.78
N LEU A 50 -18.80 -17.29 -10.74
CA LEU A 50 -19.22 -17.52 -9.35
C LEU A 50 -20.29 -16.49 -8.92
N SER A 51 -20.23 -15.32 -9.53
CA SER A 51 -21.24 -14.26 -9.40
C SER A 51 -21.15 -13.35 -10.64
N PRO A 52 -22.05 -12.38 -10.82
CA PRO A 52 -21.92 -11.39 -11.90
C PRO A 52 -20.63 -10.57 -11.83
N ALA A 53 -19.95 -10.55 -10.68
CA ALA A 53 -18.74 -9.78 -10.46
C ALA A 53 -17.48 -10.62 -10.14
N CYS A 54 -17.54 -11.96 -10.31
CA CYS A 54 -16.41 -12.85 -10.05
C CYS A 54 -16.42 -14.06 -10.97
N ILE A 55 -15.30 -14.31 -11.65
CA ILE A 55 -15.07 -15.54 -12.44
C ILE A 55 -13.79 -16.23 -12.02
N VAL A 56 -13.82 -17.55 -12.18
CA VAL A 56 -12.62 -18.41 -12.17
C VAL A 56 -12.46 -18.95 -13.58
N MET A 57 -11.24 -18.94 -14.09
CA MET A 57 -10.95 -19.37 -15.45
C MET A 57 -9.58 -19.97 -15.61
N GLU A 58 -9.41 -20.74 -16.66
CA GLU A 58 -8.12 -21.21 -17.14
C GLU A 58 -8.14 -21.38 -18.66
N HIS A 59 -7.06 -21.00 -19.30
CA HIS A 59 -6.88 -21.24 -20.72
C HIS A 59 -5.46 -21.73 -21.03
N PHE A 60 -5.36 -22.49 -22.10
CA PHE A 60 -4.15 -23.00 -22.69
C PHE A 60 -4.26 -22.81 -24.19
N ILE A 61 -3.72 -21.74 -24.72
CA ILE A 61 -3.84 -21.38 -26.14
C ILE A 61 -2.44 -21.18 -26.71
N THR A 62 -2.17 -21.79 -27.84
CA THR A 62 -0.94 -21.62 -28.61
C THR A 62 -1.29 -21.03 -29.95
N PRO A 63 -0.95 -19.77 -30.24
CA PRO A 63 -1.14 -19.15 -31.55
C PRO A 63 -0.32 -19.85 -32.62
N THR A 64 -0.84 -19.95 -33.84
CA THR A 64 -0.14 -20.52 -35.00
C THR A 64 0.73 -19.51 -35.76
N HIS A 65 0.51 -18.22 -35.54
CA HIS A 65 1.27 -17.11 -36.09
C HIS A 65 1.33 -15.97 -35.07
N ASP A 66 2.30 -15.06 -35.21
CA ASP A 66 2.38 -13.87 -34.38
C ASP A 66 1.13 -13.01 -34.57
N MET A 67 0.54 -12.60 -33.42
CA MET A 67 -0.67 -11.79 -33.44
C MET A 67 -0.69 -10.83 -32.23
N TYR A 68 -1.55 -9.85 -32.30
CA TYR A 68 -1.89 -9.01 -31.14
C TYR A 68 -3.25 -9.43 -30.62
N LEU A 69 -3.31 -9.75 -29.34
CA LEU A 69 -4.56 -9.95 -28.62
C LEU A 69 -5.07 -8.59 -28.16
N ALA A 70 -6.26 -8.22 -28.62
CA ALA A 70 -6.94 -7.02 -28.15
C ALA A 70 -7.75 -7.36 -26.89
N GLU A 71 -7.43 -6.73 -25.79
CA GLU A 71 -8.15 -6.84 -24.54
C GLU A 71 -8.96 -5.56 -24.31
N TYR A 72 -10.26 -5.69 -24.19
CA TYR A 72 -11.14 -4.56 -23.94
C TYR A 72 -11.78 -4.67 -22.56
N THR A 73 -11.57 -3.65 -21.74
CA THR A 73 -12.13 -3.57 -20.40
C THR A 73 -13.02 -2.34 -20.26
N PRO A 74 -14.35 -2.50 -20.16
CA PRO A 74 -15.28 -1.39 -20.00
C PRO A 74 -15.24 -0.77 -18.60
N GLU A 75 -14.74 -1.50 -17.63
CA GLU A 75 -14.58 -1.05 -16.23
C GLU A 75 -13.33 -1.69 -15.61
N PRO A 76 -12.74 -1.06 -14.56
CA PRO A 76 -11.60 -1.64 -13.87
C PRO A 76 -11.92 -3.03 -13.30
N TYR A 77 -10.92 -3.91 -13.27
CA TYR A 77 -11.03 -5.20 -12.60
C TYR A 77 -9.75 -5.54 -11.83
N ALA A 78 -9.90 -6.37 -10.81
CA ALA A 78 -8.77 -6.95 -10.09
C ALA A 78 -8.58 -8.41 -10.53
N CYS A 79 -7.32 -8.85 -10.56
CA CYS A 79 -6.96 -10.19 -10.99
C CYS A 79 -5.90 -10.79 -10.06
N VAL A 80 -6.05 -12.09 -9.76
CA VAL A 80 -4.98 -12.95 -9.25
C VAL A 80 -4.79 -14.07 -10.26
N SER A 81 -3.57 -14.23 -10.76
CA SER A 81 -3.30 -15.12 -11.88
C SER A 81 -2.00 -15.89 -11.74
N GLU A 82 -2.02 -17.16 -12.12
CA GLU A 82 -0.86 -17.92 -12.56
C GLU A 82 -0.78 -17.81 -14.08
N VAL A 83 0.30 -17.27 -14.60
CA VAL A 83 0.47 -16.99 -16.03
C VAL A 83 1.81 -17.52 -16.53
N SER A 84 1.91 -17.75 -17.86
CA SER A 84 3.21 -18.03 -18.50
C SER A 84 4.08 -16.77 -18.57
N ALA A 85 5.40 -16.92 -18.41
CA ALA A 85 6.33 -15.80 -18.41
C ALA A 85 6.31 -14.95 -19.72
N PRO A 86 6.14 -15.52 -20.92
CA PRO A 86 5.97 -14.71 -22.13
C PRO A 86 4.79 -13.74 -22.03
N THR A 87 3.66 -14.19 -21.51
CA THR A 87 2.49 -13.36 -21.28
C THR A 87 2.78 -12.20 -20.31
N LEU A 88 3.56 -12.45 -19.26
CA LEU A 88 3.94 -11.42 -18.28
C LEU A 88 4.85 -10.35 -18.84
N THR A 89 5.77 -10.70 -19.74
CA THR A 89 6.67 -9.71 -20.36
C THR A 89 5.93 -8.70 -21.22
N CYS A 90 4.73 -9.03 -21.68
CA CYS A 90 3.88 -8.13 -22.44
C CYS A 90 3.06 -7.19 -21.55
N MET A 91 2.76 -7.58 -20.31
CA MET A 91 1.94 -6.79 -19.40
C MET A 91 2.53 -5.40 -19.07
N PRO A 92 3.84 -5.24 -18.80
CA PRO A 92 4.42 -3.92 -18.58
C PRO A 92 4.31 -2.97 -19.77
N GLU A 93 4.37 -3.50 -20.99
CA GLU A 93 4.20 -2.72 -22.21
C GLU A 93 2.74 -2.27 -22.39
N ALA A 94 1.81 -3.08 -21.95
CA ALA A 94 0.38 -2.78 -21.91
C ALA A 94 -0.04 -1.86 -20.76
N GLY A 95 0.90 -1.41 -19.91
CA GLY A 95 0.62 -0.54 -18.77
C GLY A 95 0.22 -1.27 -17.48
N ILE A 96 0.15 -2.61 -17.52
CA ILE A 96 -0.14 -3.43 -16.33
C ILE A 96 1.16 -3.67 -15.55
N THR A 97 1.19 -3.27 -14.29
CA THR A 97 2.32 -3.52 -13.40
C THR A 97 1.96 -4.57 -12.36
N PRO A 98 2.43 -5.82 -12.49
CA PRO A 98 2.15 -6.86 -11.51
C PRO A 98 2.76 -6.49 -10.15
N ALA A 99 1.93 -6.44 -9.10
CA ALA A 99 2.38 -6.15 -7.74
C ALA A 99 3.13 -7.33 -7.11
N ASN A 100 2.75 -8.55 -7.48
CA ASN A 100 3.22 -9.79 -6.85
C ASN A 100 3.70 -10.81 -7.87
N LEU A 101 4.79 -10.47 -8.58
CA LEU A 101 5.40 -11.39 -9.53
C LEU A 101 6.30 -12.39 -8.80
N LYS A 102 5.86 -13.65 -8.71
CA LYS A 102 6.61 -14.74 -8.08
C LYS A 102 6.82 -15.88 -9.07
N PRO A 103 8.08 -16.21 -9.44
CA PRO A 103 8.38 -17.39 -10.24
C PRO A 103 7.88 -18.67 -9.55
N LEU A 104 7.28 -19.56 -10.32
CA LEU A 104 6.80 -20.85 -9.82
C LEU A 104 7.60 -22.00 -10.44
N HIS A 105 7.86 -23.02 -9.62
CA HIS A 105 8.33 -24.31 -10.08
C HIS A 105 7.11 -25.18 -10.40
N GLY A 106 6.90 -25.51 -11.67
CA GLY A 106 5.74 -26.27 -12.12
C GLY A 106 6.01 -26.98 -13.44
N PRO A 107 5.02 -27.71 -13.99
CA PRO A 107 5.14 -28.40 -15.27
C PRO A 107 5.31 -27.44 -16.46
N TRP A 108 4.98 -26.17 -16.26
CA TRP A 108 5.06 -25.13 -17.29
C TRP A 108 6.35 -24.34 -17.10
N PRO A 109 7.23 -24.27 -18.12
CA PRO A 109 8.42 -23.45 -18.02
C PRO A 109 8.04 -21.97 -17.89
N ASN A 110 8.73 -21.27 -16.98
CA ASN A 110 8.59 -19.83 -16.77
C ASN A 110 7.22 -19.34 -16.25
N ASN A 111 6.48 -20.14 -15.51
CA ASN A 111 5.26 -19.68 -14.85
C ASN A 111 5.55 -18.75 -13.67
N ALA A 112 4.66 -17.82 -13.48
CA ALA A 112 4.67 -16.92 -12.35
C ALA A 112 3.25 -16.68 -11.82
N VAL A 113 3.14 -16.29 -10.55
CA VAL A 113 1.90 -15.79 -9.96
C VAL A 113 2.01 -14.29 -9.75
N CYS A 114 0.95 -13.58 -10.07
CA CYS A 114 0.84 -12.15 -9.85
C CYS A 114 -0.57 -11.75 -9.41
N SER A 115 -0.68 -10.55 -8.85
CA SER A 115 -1.94 -9.83 -8.77
C SER A 115 -1.77 -8.43 -9.34
N PHE A 116 -2.84 -7.89 -9.86
CA PHE A 116 -2.86 -6.55 -10.42
C PHE A 116 -4.28 -6.00 -10.45
N ILE A 117 -4.36 -4.70 -10.63
CA ILE A 117 -5.59 -4.01 -11.00
C ILE A 117 -5.38 -3.47 -12.41
N GLN A 118 -6.30 -3.81 -13.31
CA GLN A 118 -6.39 -3.16 -14.61
C GLN A 118 -7.36 -1.99 -14.46
N ASP A 119 -6.84 -0.78 -14.50
CA ASP A 119 -7.59 0.47 -14.32
C ASP A 119 -7.75 1.28 -15.61
N ASN A 120 -7.04 0.90 -16.66
CA ASN A 120 -7.17 1.49 -17.99
C ASN A 120 -8.40 0.94 -18.69
N CYS A 121 -9.50 1.69 -18.64
CA CYS A 121 -10.66 1.35 -19.46
C CYS A 121 -10.39 1.67 -20.93
N GLY A 122 -10.37 0.64 -21.76
CA GLY A 122 -10.11 0.79 -23.20
C GLY A 122 -9.64 -0.51 -23.84
N GLU A 123 -9.08 -0.39 -25.03
CA GLU A 123 -8.48 -1.49 -25.77
C GLU A 123 -6.97 -1.50 -25.51
N GLU A 124 -6.45 -2.63 -25.07
CA GLU A 124 -5.01 -2.91 -24.93
C GLU A 124 -4.60 -4.00 -25.91
N LEU A 125 -3.39 -3.90 -26.45
CA LEU A 125 -2.85 -4.86 -27.42
C LEU A 125 -1.67 -5.60 -26.81
N SER A 126 -1.85 -6.90 -26.54
CA SER A 126 -0.81 -7.78 -26.02
C SER A 126 -0.21 -8.63 -27.15
N PRO A 127 1.10 -8.57 -27.43
CA PRO A 127 1.72 -9.40 -28.45
C PRO A 127 1.76 -10.86 -28.01
N LEU A 128 1.36 -11.74 -28.93
CA LEU A 128 1.44 -13.19 -28.78
C LEU A 128 2.27 -13.77 -29.93
N PHE A 129 3.15 -14.69 -29.60
CA PHE A 129 4.11 -15.25 -30.55
C PHE A 129 3.73 -16.67 -30.97
N ALA A 130 3.94 -16.97 -32.26
CA ALA A 130 3.64 -18.27 -32.84
C ALA A 130 4.35 -19.41 -32.10
N GLY A 131 3.60 -20.43 -31.72
CA GLY A 131 4.12 -21.61 -31.03
C GLY A 131 4.39 -21.43 -29.54
N GLU A 132 4.23 -20.24 -29.00
CA GLU A 132 4.33 -20.01 -27.55
C GLU A 132 3.00 -20.29 -26.84
N LEU A 133 3.08 -20.91 -25.67
CA LEU A 133 1.91 -21.20 -24.87
C LEU A 133 1.43 -19.94 -24.15
N TYR A 134 0.28 -19.45 -24.52
CA TYR A 134 -0.48 -18.47 -23.76
C TYR A 134 -1.34 -19.20 -22.73
N HIS A 135 -0.84 -19.27 -21.50
CA HIS A 135 -1.51 -19.95 -20.40
C HIS A 135 -1.80 -18.95 -19.27
N SER A 136 -3.01 -19.00 -18.77
CA SER A 136 -3.39 -18.33 -17.53
C SER A 136 -4.40 -19.15 -16.75
N ARG A 137 -4.23 -19.17 -15.44
CA ARG A 137 -5.21 -19.65 -14.46
C ARG A 137 -5.52 -18.50 -13.54
N SER A 138 -6.74 -17.99 -13.57
CA SER A 138 -7.05 -16.68 -13.02
C SER A 138 -8.34 -16.67 -12.22
N VAL A 139 -8.37 -15.77 -11.25
CA VAL A 139 -9.59 -15.29 -10.60
C VAL A 139 -9.69 -13.80 -10.86
N LEU A 140 -10.81 -13.38 -11.44
CA LEU A 140 -11.07 -11.99 -11.77
C LEU A 140 -12.26 -11.47 -10.99
N PHE A 141 -12.16 -10.19 -10.63
CA PHE A 141 -13.14 -9.51 -9.81
C PHE A 141 -13.47 -8.15 -10.39
N LEU A 142 -14.74 -7.86 -10.58
CA LEU A 142 -15.22 -6.48 -10.72
C LEU A 142 -15.37 -5.82 -9.36
N PRO A 143 -15.29 -4.49 -9.26
CA PRO A 143 -15.42 -3.77 -7.99
C PRO A 143 -16.68 -4.15 -7.18
N GLY A 144 -17.80 -4.41 -7.83
CA GLY A 144 -19.05 -4.81 -7.17
C GLY A 144 -18.97 -6.09 -6.32
N TYR A 145 -17.97 -6.96 -6.55
CA TYR A 145 -17.74 -8.12 -5.69
C TYR A 145 -17.33 -7.71 -4.28
N PHE A 146 -16.53 -6.64 -4.18
CA PHE A 146 -16.00 -6.15 -2.91
C PHE A 146 -16.98 -5.26 -2.17
N ASP A 147 -17.89 -4.60 -2.88
CA ASP A 147 -18.94 -3.75 -2.27
C ASP A 147 -19.78 -4.55 -1.27
N GLU A 148 -20.11 -5.80 -1.57
CA GLU A 148 -20.86 -6.67 -0.66
C GLU A 148 -20.03 -7.08 0.57
N LEU A 149 -18.75 -7.38 0.39
CA LEU A 149 -17.83 -7.72 1.48
C LEU A 149 -17.60 -6.52 2.40
N GLU A 150 -17.37 -5.34 1.83
CA GLU A 150 -17.19 -4.11 2.60
C GLU A 150 -18.46 -3.71 3.36
N HIS A 151 -19.63 -3.92 2.76
CA HIS A 151 -20.89 -3.68 3.45
C HIS A 151 -21.09 -4.63 4.64
N ARG A 152 -20.75 -5.92 4.48
CA ARG A 152 -20.91 -6.95 5.50
C ARG A 152 -19.85 -6.87 6.60
N TYR A 153 -18.61 -6.52 6.24
CA TYR A 153 -17.44 -6.50 7.12
C TYR A 153 -16.61 -5.22 6.91
N PRO A 154 -17.15 -4.05 7.26
CA PRO A 154 -16.55 -2.76 6.87
C PRO A 154 -15.17 -2.49 7.50
N THR A 155 -14.85 -3.10 8.63
CA THR A 155 -13.53 -2.95 9.27
C THR A 155 -12.46 -3.85 8.69
N GLU A 156 -12.84 -5.01 8.16
CA GLU A 156 -11.92 -6.04 7.67
C GLU A 156 -11.58 -5.85 6.19
N PHE A 157 -12.59 -5.48 5.38
CA PHE A 157 -12.46 -5.40 3.93
C PHE A 157 -12.40 -3.97 3.37
N ALA A 158 -12.36 -2.93 4.21
CA ALA A 158 -12.27 -1.55 3.72
C ALA A 158 -11.11 -1.35 2.76
N GLY A 159 -11.42 -1.04 1.49
CA GLY A 159 -10.47 -0.84 0.41
C GLY A 159 -9.71 -2.11 0.01
N ILE A 160 -10.35 -3.28 0.08
CA ILE A 160 -9.74 -4.57 -0.29
C ILE A 160 -9.37 -4.62 -1.78
N PHE A 161 -10.08 -3.90 -2.63
CA PHE A 161 -9.77 -3.84 -4.06
C PHE A 161 -8.33 -3.39 -4.32
N GLU A 162 -7.86 -2.36 -3.60
CA GLU A 162 -6.48 -1.86 -3.74
C GLU A 162 -5.41 -2.86 -3.27
N ALA A 163 -5.76 -3.85 -2.44
CA ALA A 163 -4.81 -4.89 -2.01
C ALA A 163 -4.25 -5.73 -3.17
N PHE A 164 -4.95 -5.79 -4.30
CA PHE A 164 -4.46 -6.49 -5.49
C PHE A 164 -3.28 -5.80 -6.16
N ALA A 165 -3.10 -4.51 -5.94
CA ALA A 165 -1.94 -3.74 -6.39
C ALA A 165 -0.83 -3.61 -5.32
N GLU A 166 -1.04 -4.14 -4.11
CA GLU A 166 -0.08 -4.11 -3.01
C GLU A 166 0.76 -5.39 -2.96
N PRO A 167 2.04 -5.35 -2.48
CA PRO A 167 2.84 -6.55 -2.28
C PRO A 167 2.21 -7.49 -1.25
N TRP A 168 2.23 -8.78 -1.50
CA TRP A 168 1.72 -9.76 -0.56
C TRP A 168 2.69 -10.05 0.57
N HIS A 169 2.15 -10.31 1.76
CA HIS A 169 2.91 -10.89 2.84
C HIS A 169 3.34 -12.33 2.49
N GLU A 170 4.46 -12.83 3.04
CA GLU A 170 5.03 -14.13 2.68
C GLU A 170 4.05 -15.30 2.90
N GLU A 171 3.34 -15.31 4.03
CA GLU A 171 2.32 -16.33 4.32
C GLU A 171 1.18 -16.29 3.30
N ALA A 172 0.63 -15.10 3.02
CA ALA A 172 -0.43 -14.92 2.03
C ALA A 172 0.02 -15.39 0.64
N THR A 173 1.25 -15.10 0.24
CA THR A 173 1.82 -15.57 -1.02
C THR A 173 1.76 -17.09 -1.12
N SER A 174 2.17 -17.80 -0.07
CA SER A 174 2.16 -19.27 -0.05
C SER A 174 0.74 -19.84 -0.17
N VAL A 175 -0.21 -19.29 0.57
CA VAL A 175 -1.61 -19.74 0.54
C VAL A 175 -2.24 -19.45 -0.81
N ILE A 176 -2.06 -18.25 -1.36
CA ILE A 176 -2.61 -17.87 -2.66
C ILE A 176 -2.07 -18.77 -3.77
N CYS A 177 -0.75 -19.00 -3.83
CA CYS A 177 -0.15 -19.90 -4.82
C CYS A 177 -0.68 -21.32 -4.71
N HIS A 178 -0.80 -21.86 -3.48
CA HIS A 178 -1.35 -23.18 -3.25
C HIS A 178 -2.82 -23.28 -3.67
N THR A 179 -3.58 -22.24 -3.39
CA THR A 179 -5.01 -22.16 -3.65
C THR A 179 -5.30 -22.06 -5.14
N LEU A 180 -4.56 -21.22 -5.89
CA LEU A 180 -4.65 -21.13 -7.35
C LEU A 180 -4.44 -22.47 -8.04
N ARG A 181 -3.46 -23.25 -7.58
CA ARG A 181 -3.16 -24.59 -8.17
C ARG A 181 -4.29 -25.60 -8.01
N ARG A 182 -5.24 -25.35 -7.13
CA ARG A 182 -6.43 -26.20 -6.93
C ARG A 182 -7.56 -25.87 -7.93
N ILE A 183 -7.44 -24.75 -8.64
CA ILE A 183 -8.35 -24.38 -9.72
C ILE A 183 -8.03 -25.28 -10.92
N ASN A 184 -8.99 -26.08 -11.36
CA ASN A 184 -8.90 -26.89 -12.56
C ASN A 184 -10.30 -27.28 -13.06
N GLU A 185 -10.39 -27.55 -14.35
CA GLU A 185 -11.63 -27.87 -15.05
C GLU A 185 -12.34 -29.10 -14.48
N ASP A 186 -11.60 -30.18 -14.23
CA ASP A 186 -12.18 -31.43 -13.73
C ASP A 186 -12.93 -31.18 -12.42
N ARG A 187 -12.34 -30.37 -11.55
CA ARG A 187 -12.96 -30.02 -10.27
C ARG A 187 -14.16 -29.08 -10.43
N ALA A 188 -14.08 -28.15 -11.36
CA ALA A 188 -15.19 -27.25 -11.67
C ALA A 188 -16.43 -28.00 -12.17
N LEU A 189 -16.23 -29.07 -12.98
CA LEU A 189 -17.29 -29.87 -13.55
C LEU A 189 -17.90 -30.90 -12.59
N THR A 190 -17.28 -31.15 -11.42
CA THR A 190 -17.83 -32.13 -10.44
C THR A 190 -19.04 -31.57 -9.69
N VAL A 191 -19.86 -32.46 -9.13
CA VAL A 191 -20.92 -32.09 -8.19
C VAL A 191 -20.29 -31.35 -7.00
N GLY A 192 -20.79 -30.15 -6.71
CA GLY A 192 -20.22 -29.26 -5.70
C GLY A 192 -19.02 -28.42 -6.16
N GLY A 193 -18.64 -28.50 -7.43
CA GLY A 193 -17.54 -27.74 -8.01
C GLY A 193 -17.70 -26.23 -7.83
N HIS A 194 -18.90 -25.69 -7.98
CA HIS A 194 -19.18 -24.26 -7.75
C HIS A 194 -18.86 -23.82 -6.31
N VAL A 195 -19.36 -24.55 -5.31
CA VAL A 195 -19.09 -24.26 -3.89
C VAL A 195 -17.60 -24.43 -3.57
N TYR A 196 -16.95 -25.41 -4.19
CA TYR A 196 -15.51 -25.61 -4.03
C TYR A 196 -14.70 -24.42 -4.57
N MET A 197 -15.01 -23.94 -5.78
CA MET A 197 -14.35 -22.78 -6.38
C MET A 197 -14.64 -21.50 -5.60
N GLN A 198 -15.86 -21.33 -5.12
CA GLN A 198 -16.21 -20.22 -4.23
C GLN A 198 -15.35 -20.23 -2.96
N GLY A 199 -15.16 -21.37 -2.30
CA GLY A 199 -14.30 -21.50 -1.13
C GLY A 199 -12.81 -21.18 -1.42
N ILE A 200 -12.33 -21.51 -2.62
CA ILE A 200 -11.00 -21.09 -3.10
C ILE A 200 -10.89 -19.58 -3.16
N VAL A 201 -11.86 -18.93 -3.81
CA VAL A 201 -11.88 -17.47 -4.00
C VAL A 201 -11.99 -16.76 -2.64
N GLU A 202 -12.89 -17.18 -1.78
CA GLU A 202 -13.05 -16.60 -0.44
C GLU A 202 -11.77 -16.73 0.41
N THR A 203 -11.07 -17.87 0.31
CA THR A 203 -9.77 -18.06 0.97
C THR A 203 -8.74 -17.07 0.46
N MET A 204 -8.63 -16.89 -0.86
CA MET A 204 -7.67 -15.94 -1.46
C MET A 204 -7.96 -14.50 -1.05
N VAL A 205 -9.22 -14.09 -1.06
CA VAL A 205 -9.62 -12.74 -0.66
C VAL A 205 -9.35 -12.49 0.82
N ALA A 206 -9.59 -13.50 1.68
CA ALA A 206 -9.26 -13.41 3.11
C ALA A 206 -7.74 -13.24 3.33
N GLU A 207 -6.91 -13.98 2.60
CA GLU A 207 -5.44 -13.86 2.70
C GLU A 207 -4.93 -12.51 2.22
N LEU A 208 -5.53 -11.94 1.17
CA LEU A 208 -5.23 -10.60 0.70
C LEU A 208 -5.59 -9.55 1.76
N ALA A 209 -6.75 -9.70 2.42
CA ALA A 209 -7.15 -8.81 3.51
C ALA A 209 -6.17 -8.89 4.71
N CYS A 210 -5.77 -10.11 5.11
CA CYS A 210 -4.77 -10.32 6.14
C CYS A 210 -3.42 -9.69 5.77
N SER A 211 -2.96 -9.89 4.54
CA SER A 211 -1.72 -9.29 4.04
C SER A 211 -1.73 -7.77 4.09
N ARG A 212 -2.83 -7.16 3.64
CA ARG A 212 -3.03 -5.71 3.70
C ARG A 212 -3.03 -5.18 5.13
N ALA A 213 -3.72 -5.87 6.04
CA ALA A 213 -3.75 -5.50 7.46
C ALA A 213 -2.34 -5.54 8.08
N ALA A 214 -1.56 -6.57 7.79
CA ALA A 214 -0.17 -6.70 8.25
C ALA A 214 0.72 -5.57 7.71
N HIS A 215 0.62 -5.23 6.42
CA HIS A 215 1.35 -4.11 5.82
C HIS A 215 0.97 -2.78 6.45
N LYS A 216 -0.31 -2.52 6.69
CA LYS A 216 -0.80 -1.31 7.34
C LYS A 216 -0.24 -1.17 8.75
N GLN A 217 -0.23 -2.26 9.52
CA GLN A 217 0.34 -2.29 10.87
C GLN A 217 1.86 -2.07 10.85
N ALA A 218 2.59 -2.74 9.95
CA ALA A 218 4.04 -2.57 9.80
C ALA A 218 4.40 -1.13 9.42
N ARG A 219 3.67 -0.52 8.49
CA ARG A 219 3.85 0.89 8.10
C ARG A 219 3.57 1.83 9.26
N GLN A 220 2.50 1.61 10.00
CA GLN A 220 2.15 2.43 11.16
C GLN A 220 3.20 2.31 12.27
N ALA A 221 3.73 1.11 12.52
CA ALA A 221 4.82 0.89 13.46
C ALA A 221 6.12 1.59 13.03
N ALA A 222 6.44 1.54 11.72
CA ALA A 222 7.60 2.24 11.15
C ALA A 222 7.45 3.76 11.28
N ASP A 223 6.29 4.32 10.95
CA ASP A 223 6.00 5.75 11.09
C ASP A 223 6.08 6.20 12.55
N THR A 224 5.61 5.36 13.47
CA THR A 224 5.72 5.62 14.92
C THR A 224 7.18 5.64 15.38
N ARG A 225 8.01 4.67 14.95
CA ARG A 225 9.45 4.66 15.27
C ARG A 225 10.15 5.91 14.76
N VAL A 226 9.93 6.28 13.50
CA VAL A 226 10.50 7.51 12.91
C VAL A 226 10.07 8.73 13.71
N SER A 227 8.82 8.79 14.14
CA SER A 227 8.29 9.90 14.95
C SER A 227 8.95 9.99 16.32
N ILE A 228 9.17 8.86 17.00
CA ILE A 228 9.89 8.81 18.29
C ILE A 228 11.33 9.29 18.11
N THR A 229 12.04 8.77 17.10
CA THR A 229 13.42 9.16 16.79
C THR A 229 13.55 10.65 16.52
N ILE A 230 12.65 11.25 15.74
CA ILE A 230 12.64 12.69 15.45
C ILE A 230 12.48 13.51 16.75
N ALA A 231 11.59 13.11 17.66
CA ALA A 231 11.37 13.83 18.89
C ALA A 231 12.59 13.73 19.85
N GLU A 232 13.20 12.55 19.95
CA GLU A 232 14.40 12.30 20.76
C GLU A 232 15.60 13.09 20.23
N GLU A 233 15.84 13.06 18.91
CA GLU A 233 16.92 13.80 18.29
C GLU A 233 16.72 15.32 18.41
N ALA A 234 15.49 15.82 18.25
CA ALA A 234 15.18 17.23 18.46
C ALA A 234 15.49 17.65 19.90
N THR A 235 15.07 16.83 20.87
CA THR A 235 15.37 17.06 22.29
C THR A 235 16.88 17.12 22.52
N ALA A 236 17.63 16.13 22.08
CA ALA A 236 19.09 16.09 22.23
C ALA A 236 19.81 17.27 21.55
N MET A 237 19.31 17.73 20.40
CA MET A 237 19.86 18.92 19.74
C MET A 237 19.62 20.20 20.51
N ILE A 238 18.43 20.37 21.07
CA ILE A 238 18.06 21.53 21.89
C ILE A 238 18.91 21.58 23.16
N GLU A 239 19.00 20.46 23.87
CA GLU A 239 19.80 20.37 25.10
C GLU A 239 21.28 20.70 24.82
N ARG A 240 21.88 20.12 23.80
CA ARG A 240 23.27 20.42 23.38
C ARG A 240 23.48 21.89 22.99
N ALA A 241 22.47 22.53 22.41
CA ALA A 241 22.57 23.94 22.06
C ALA A 241 22.51 24.81 23.32
N LEU A 242 21.62 24.49 24.27
CA LEU A 242 21.48 25.19 25.54
C LEU A 242 22.73 25.05 26.42
N ASP A 243 23.35 23.87 26.46
CA ASP A 243 24.59 23.64 27.19
C ASP A 243 25.74 24.49 26.65
N LYS A 244 25.75 24.76 25.33
CA LYS A 244 26.72 25.66 24.68
C LYS A 244 26.32 27.13 24.74
N GLY A 245 25.25 27.48 25.45
CA GLY A 245 24.75 28.84 25.55
C GLY A 245 24.21 29.41 24.23
N ARG A 246 23.79 28.56 23.29
CA ARG A 246 23.34 28.96 21.97
C ARG A 246 21.83 28.85 21.82
N ARG A 247 21.23 29.84 21.17
CA ARG A 247 19.82 29.73 20.75
C ARG A 247 19.70 28.72 19.61
N VAL A 248 18.65 27.95 19.68
CA VAL A 248 18.25 27.06 18.59
C VAL A 248 16.84 27.39 18.13
N GLY A 249 16.67 27.57 16.84
CA GLY A 249 15.38 27.84 16.22
C GLY A 249 14.70 26.55 15.73
N ILE A 250 13.38 26.54 15.71
CA ILE A 250 12.61 25.39 15.23
C ILE A 250 12.97 25.06 13.77
N ASN A 251 13.20 26.05 12.92
CA ASN A 251 13.61 25.83 11.54
C ASN A 251 14.97 25.14 11.43
N GLU A 252 15.93 25.57 12.25
CA GLU A 252 17.26 24.94 12.30
C GLU A 252 17.18 23.46 12.71
N VAL A 253 16.33 23.14 13.69
CA VAL A 253 16.11 21.74 14.11
C VAL A 253 15.49 20.97 12.97
N ALA A 254 14.48 21.52 12.31
CA ALA A 254 13.80 20.86 11.19
C ALA A 254 14.75 20.57 10.02
N GLU A 255 15.57 21.55 9.63
CA GLU A 255 16.58 21.38 8.57
C GLU A 255 17.60 20.28 8.90
N ARG A 256 18.11 20.26 10.12
CA ARG A 256 19.08 19.24 10.55
C ARG A 256 18.52 17.84 10.66
N LEU A 257 17.23 17.72 10.93
CA LEU A 257 16.50 16.42 10.98
C LEU A 257 15.86 16.06 9.62
N TYR A 258 16.20 16.79 8.56
CA TYR A 258 15.67 16.55 7.21
C TYR A 258 14.14 16.40 7.17
N THR A 259 13.45 17.25 7.96
CA THR A 259 11.98 17.22 8.06
C THR A 259 11.39 18.63 7.90
N SER A 260 10.09 18.71 7.60
CA SER A 260 9.41 20.00 7.58
C SER A 260 9.15 20.51 8.99
N ARG A 261 9.12 21.84 9.15
CA ARG A 261 8.75 22.50 10.41
C ARG A 261 7.40 21.99 10.94
N SER A 262 6.41 21.86 10.06
CA SER A 262 5.06 21.41 10.43
C SER A 262 5.08 19.99 10.97
N LYS A 263 5.76 19.07 10.27
CA LYS A 263 5.91 17.67 10.69
C LYS A 263 6.66 17.57 12.01
N LEU A 264 7.78 18.29 12.17
CA LEU A 264 8.54 18.33 13.42
C LEU A 264 7.68 18.78 14.60
N CYS A 265 6.95 19.91 14.46
CA CYS A 265 6.11 20.43 15.56
C CYS A 265 4.97 19.49 15.93
N ALA A 266 4.31 18.88 14.92
CA ALA A 266 3.23 17.92 15.15
C ALA A 266 3.74 16.65 15.84
N THR A 267 4.84 16.07 15.33
CA THR A 267 5.48 14.88 15.88
C THR A 267 5.96 15.11 17.31
N PHE A 268 6.67 16.21 17.56
CA PHE A 268 7.17 16.54 18.89
C PHE A 268 6.04 16.67 19.91
N LYS A 269 4.97 17.40 19.54
CA LYS A 269 3.80 17.56 20.41
C LYS A 269 3.08 16.24 20.68
N ALA A 270 2.95 15.38 19.68
CA ALA A 270 2.32 14.07 19.84
C ALA A 270 3.11 13.15 20.77
N GLN A 271 4.45 13.20 20.74
CA GLN A 271 5.32 12.35 21.54
C GLN A 271 5.56 12.89 22.97
N THR A 272 5.66 14.22 23.13
CA THR A 272 6.04 14.85 24.42
C THR A 272 4.89 15.49 25.18
N GLY A 273 3.73 15.68 24.51
CA GLY A 273 2.56 16.35 25.09
C GLY A 273 2.64 17.89 25.06
N GLU A 274 3.81 18.49 24.79
CA GLU A 274 4.00 19.94 24.73
C GLU A 274 4.49 20.42 23.37
N SER A 275 4.25 21.71 23.04
CA SER A 275 4.78 22.25 21.80
C SER A 275 6.29 22.41 21.86
N LEU A 276 7.00 22.21 20.72
CA LEU A 276 8.44 22.38 20.62
C LEU A 276 8.89 23.78 21.06
N GLY A 277 8.13 24.82 20.73
CA GLY A 277 8.42 26.19 21.19
C GLY A 277 8.28 26.38 22.71
N THR A 278 7.29 25.72 23.33
CA THR A 278 7.10 25.70 24.78
C THR A 278 8.25 24.97 25.46
N TYR A 279 8.64 23.80 24.93
CA TYR A 279 9.77 23.02 25.41
C TYR A 279 11.06 23.84 25.40
N ILE A 280 11.44 24.44 24.26
CA ILE A 280 12.64 25.29 24.15
C ILE A 280 12.62 26.42 25.18
N ARG A 281 11.47 27.09 25.34
CA ARG A 281 11.34 28.18 26.30
C ARG A 281 11.49 27.71 27.73
N ARG A 282 10.84 26.63 28.10
CA ARG A 282 10.90 26.02 29.43
C ARG A 282 12.35 25.63 29.76
N ARG A 283 12.99 24.82 28.94
CA ARG A 283 14.38 24.37 29.15
C ARG A 283 15.37 25.52 29.28
N ARG A 284 15.16 26.59 28.50
CA ARG A 284 15.98 27.79 28.55
C ARG A 284 15.81 28.56 29.87
N MET A 285 14.60 28.60 30.43
CA MET A 285 14.36 29.23 31.71
C MET A 285 14.84 28.37 32.89
N GLU A 286 14.72 27.08 32.83
CA GLU A 286 15.32 26.14 33.77
C GLU A 286 16.85 26.33 33.81
N ARG A 287 17.49 26.39 32.68
CA ARG A 287 18.94 26.69 32.61
C ARG A 287 19.29 28.08 33.12
N ALA A 288 18.39 29.04 32.97
CA ALA A 288 18.57 30.38 33.55
C ALA A 288 18.57 30.31 35.11
N GLN A 289 17.69 29.49 35.68
CA GLN A 289 17.65 29.30 37.12
C GLN A 289 18.93 28.66 37.65
N ASP A 290 19.45 27.64 36.97
CA ASP A 290 20.75 27.01 37.33
C ASP A 290 21.92 28.03 37.30
N LEU A 291 21.98 28.87 36.24
CA LEU A 291 23.02 29.89 36.12
C LEU A 291 22.85 31.05 37.14
N LEU A 292 21.61 31.35 37.54
CA LEU A 292 21.34 32.37 38.57
C LEU A 292 21.70 31.90 39.99
N ALA A 293 21.70 30.59 40.25
CA ALA A 293 22.15 30.03 41.52
C ALA A 293 23.66 30.22 41.75
N ASP A 294 24.44 30.37 40.67
CA ASP A 294 25.87 30.74 40.78
C ASP A 294 26.00 32.21 41.06
N SER A 295 26.44 32.54 42.31
CA SER A 295 26.65 33.92 42.77
C SER A 295 27.81 34.64 42.05
N ALA A 296 28.74 33.90 41.45
CA ALA A 296 29.84 34.47 40.73
C ALA A 296 29.42 35.14 39.38
N LEU A 297 28.26 34.80 38.84
CA LEU A 297 27.75 35.34 37.58
C LEU A 297 26.85 36.56 37.80
N THR A 298 27.11 37.63 37.13
CA THR A 298 26.19 38.78 37.08
C THR A 298 24.95 38.45 36.23
N ILE A 299 23.85 39.17 36.45
CA ILE A 299 22.62 38.99 35.65
C ILE A 299 22.88 39.23 34.14
N ALA A 300 23.80 40.18 33.83
CA ALA A 300 24.21 40.46 32.48
C ALA A 300 24.97 39.25 31.85
N GLN A 301 25.84 38.63 32.59
CA GLN A 301 26.59 37.44 32.14
C GLN A 301 25.66 36.22 31.98
N VAL A 302 24.66 36.07 32.82
CA VAL A 302 23.63 35.04 32.63
C VAL A 302 22.82 35.29 31.37
N ALA A 303 22.41 36.54 31.12
CA ALA A 303 21.71 36.89 29.87
C ALA A 303 22.56 36.60 28.62
N GLU A 304 23.83 36.94 28.64
CA GLU A 304 24.80 36.68 27.58
C GLU A 304 24.97 35.15 27.33
N ARG A 305 25.16 34.36 28.39
CA ARG A 305 25.32 32.89 28.31
C ARG A 305 24.06 32.20 27.78
N LEU A 306 22.91 32.85 27.85
CA LEU A 306 21.65 32.36 27.30
C LEU A 306 21.32 32.98 25.94
N ASP A 307 22.29 33.68 25.33
CA ASP A 307 22.15 34.33 24.03
C ASP A 307 20.99 35.30 23.94
N TYR A 308 20.83 36.13 25.00
CA TYR A 308 19.91 37.28 24.98
C TYR A 308 20.67 38.53 24.53
N PRO A 309 20.09 39.31 23.59
CA PRO A 309 20.75 40.50 23.05
C PRO A 309 20.97 41.59 24.11
N GLN A 310 20.11 41.60 25.14
CA GLN A 310 20.19 42.58 26.23
C GLN A 310 19.68 41.95 27.54
N GLN A 311 20.26 42.38 28.66
CA GLN A 311 19.85 41.96 30.01
C GLN A 311 18.35 42.24 30.25
N ALA A 312 17.83 43.37 29.76
CA ALA A 312 16.41 43.73 29.90
C ALA A 312 15.48 42.72 29.23
N ALA A 313 15.82 42.24 28.00
CA ALA A 313 15.05 41.23 27.31
C ALA A 313 15.05 39.86 28.05
N PHE A 314 16.18 39.50 28.64
CA PHE A 314 16.27 38.32 29.51
C PHE A 314 15.38 38.50 30.75
N ALA A 315 15.51 39.62 31.46
CA ALA A 315 14.75 39.89 32.71
C ALA A 315 13.23 39.85 32.46
N GLN A 316 12.77 40.38 31.33
CA GLN A 316 11.37 40.34 30.94
C GLN A 316 10.89 38.90 30.68
N ALA A 317 11.65 38.13 29.88
CA ALA A 317 11.34 36.73 29.58
C ALA A 317 11.31 35.85 30.82
N PHE A 318 12.31 36.02 31.69
CA PHE A 318 12.40 35.30 32.95
C PHE A 318 11.24 35.63 33.91
N LYS A 319 10.87 36.91 34.03
CA LYS A 319 9.72 37.34 34.85
C LYS A 319 8.41 36.80 34.29
N GLN A 320 8.23 36.76 32.96
CA GLN A 320 7.06 36.16 32.35
C GLN A 320 6.93 34.65 32.63
N TYR A 321 8.03 33.96 32.75
CA TYR A 321 8.05 32.53 33.03
C TYR A 321 7.93 32.19 34.52
N THR A 322 8.69 32.87 35.39
CA THR A 322 8.79 32.54 36.82
C THR A 322 7.89 33.39 37.72
N GLY A 323 7.31 34.48 37.19
CA GLY A 323 6.56 35.46 37.98
C GLY A 323 7.44 36.51 38.70
N THR A 324 8.76 36.30 38.79
CA THR A 324 9.68 37.16 39.54
C THR A 324 10.85 37.61 38.66
N THR A 325 11.50 38.74 39.06
CA THR A 325 12.71 39.19 38.31
C THR A 325 13.90 38.28 38.62
N PRO A 326 14.92 38.18 37.72
CA PRO A 326 16.13 37.40 37.98
C PRO A 326 16.84 37.79 39.29
N THR A 327 16.89 39.10 39.60
CA THR A 327 17.50 39.60 40.85
C THR A 327 16.70 39.16 42.11
N ALA A 328 15.39 39.27 42.09
CA ALA A 328 14.53 38.85 43.18
C ALA A 328 14.59 37.33 43.37
N TRP A 329 14.57 36.58 42.24
CA TRP A 329 14.68 35.13 42.26
C TRP A 329 16.00 34.67 42.90
N ARG A 330 17.12 35.27 42.54
CA ARG A 330 18.44 35.02 43.11
C ARG A 330 18.45 35.25 44.63
N SER A 331 17.93 36.39 45.07
CA SER A 331 17.89 36.72 46.51
C SER A 331 17.02 35.76 47.33
N GLN A 332 16.08 35.07 46.72
CA GLN A 332 15.22 34.08 47.38
C GLN A 332 15.82 32.68 47.43
N HIS A 333 16.83 32.39 46.62
CA HIS A 333 17.40 31.04 46.45
C HIS A 333 18.91 30.98 46.80
N GLN A 334 19.47 32.06 47.30
CA GLN A 334 20.77 32.15 47.95
C GLN A 334 20.57 32.35 49.48
#